data_4a692eb274881eb12fe884c059e8a826
#
_entry.id   4a692eb274881eb12fe884c059e8a826
#
_cell.length_a   1.000
_cell.length_b   1.000
_cell.length_c   1.000
_cell.angle_alpha   90.00
_cell.angle_beta   90.00
_cell.angle_gamma   90.00
#
_symmetry.space_group_name_H-M   'P 1'
#
loop_
_entity.id
_entity.type
_entity.pdbx_description
1 polymer ?
#
loop_
_entity_poly.entity_id
_entity_poly.type
_entity_poly.pdbx_seq_one_letter_code
_entity_poly.pdbx_strand_id
1 'polypeptide(L)'
;ENQAKDIAQLTQKIKTGGSGVWGEVMMPPHPQLGDQDIKNMLKYILSLKPAAQTTKGKPRKKKAESNTQKQAGFGAALTAVHPSFDVQTIRPSWFKPRVGAMDFHPDGRLLLTSWDSIGALYALSGVESGDTNQIQIQQIAMGLSEPLGMKVVDEDIFVLQKQELSQLIDLDQDGKIDEYRTICDAFGVRPDFHEYSYGLVYKAGFFYANLGLAMRLMSHETQLPDRGTSIKIALDGSYETIATGLRQANGLGLGPEGEIFITENQGQWAPACKIIHLEKDHFYGCEYQTGDRYKGQSMSPPAVWLPHHEIGNSPGQIVQVGEGVYQGQMLHGEVTHGGIKRVFLEKIKGEYQGAVFRFSQGLEAGINRMVWGPDGALYVGGVGMNGNWGWNGRQFGLQKLVPTGKVPFEMLAVRALADGLEIEFTAPLAEGQGEQASDYHIEQWRYETTPMYGGPKLDLADLTIKKISLSPDRKKVRLTVPDCREGFVIYLLLNEELRSEQGDALWSGEAWYTLNQKR
;
A
#
# COMPACT_ATOMS: atom_id res chain seq x y z
N GLU A 1 1.78 -31.22 21.82
CA GLU A 1 1.19 -32.57 21.99
C GLU A 1 0.94 -33.17 20.62
N ASN A 2 1.89 -34.07 20.21
CA ASN A 2 1.77 -34.81 18.95
C ASN A 2 0.76 -35.97 19.16
N GLN A 3 -0.51 -35.69 18.87
CA GLN A 3 -1.42 -36.79 18.58
C GLN A 3 -1.07 -37.34 17.20
N ALA A 4 -0.78 -38.63 17.10
CA ALA A 4 -0.66 -39.36 15.84
C ALA A 4 -2.04 -39.24 15.12
N LYS A 5 -2.16 -38.33 14.18
CA LYS A 5 -3.40 -38.15 13.43
C LYS A 5 -3.46 -39.17 12.33
N ASP A 6 -4.57 -39.91 12.26
CA ASP A 6 -4.85 -40.84 11.18
C ASP A 6 -4.75 -40.14 9.82
N ILE A 7 -3.95 -40.72 8.91
CA ILE A 7 -3.76 -40.21 7.56
C ILE A 7 -5.11 -40.11 6.83
N ALA A 8 -6.08 -40.97 7.12
CA ALA A 8 -7.41 -40.92 6.56
C ALA A 8 -8.17 -39.66 6.99
N GLN A 9 -8.08 -39.29 8.28
CA GLN A 9 -8.67 -38.05 8.81
C GLN A 9 -8.04 -36.80 8.19
N LEU A 10 -6.72 -36.80 8.04
CA LEU A 10 -6.01 -35.67 7.42
C LEU A 10 -6.34 -35.55 5.93
N THR A 11 -6.47 -36.68 5.23
CA THR A 11 -6.90 -36.71 3.83
C THR A 11 -8.30 -36.12 3.66
N GLN A 12 -9.23 -36.56 4.51
CA GLN A 12 -10.60 -36.03 4.49
C GLN A 12 -10.61 -34.51 4.75
N LYS A 13 -9.84 -34.06 5.73
CA LYS A 13 -9.76 -32.64 6.08
C LYS A 13 -9.17 -31.78 4.96
N ILE A 14 -8.19 -32.28 4.21
CA ILE A 14 -7.65 -31.57 3.04
C ILE A 14 -8.73 -31.44 1.97
N LYS A 15 -9.51 -32.48 1.73
CA LYS A 15 -10.58 -32.46 0.71
C LYS A 15 -11.77 -31.57 1.06
N THR A 16 -12.19 -31.59 2.33
CA THR A 16 -13.41 -30.90 2.78
C THR A 16 -13.16 -29.56 3.45
N GLY A 17 -11.91 -29.26 3.77
CA GLY A 17 -11.57 -28.10 4.57
C GLY A 17 -11.94 -28.27 6.06
N GLY A 18 -11.90 -27.20 6.82
CA GLY A 18 -12.35 -27.20 8.20
C GLY A 18 -11.73 -26.08 9.05
N SER A 19 -12.32 -25.83 10.23
CA SER A 19 -11.88 -24.81 11.18
C SER A 19 -11.61 -25.42 12.57
N GLY A 20 -10.95 -24.68 13.45
CA GLY A 20 -10.92 -24.91 14.90
C GLY A 20 -9.85 -25.86 15.46
N VAL A 21 -9.01 -26.52 14.66
CA VAL A 21 -7.96 -27.42 15.19
C VAL A 21 -6.58 -26.73 15.24
N TRP A 22 -6.38 -25.67 14.47
CA TRP A 22 -5.07 -25.00 14.29
C TRP A 22 -5.21 -23.46 14.35
N GLY A 23 -6.28 -22.98 15.02
CA GLY A 23 -6.65 -21.59 15.14
C GLY A 23 -8.01 -21.29 14.48
N GLU A 24 -8.39 -20.04 14.49
CA GLU A 24 -9.68 -19.55 13.95
C GLU A 24 -9.71 -19.49 12.41
N VAL A 25 -8.56 -19.65 11.76
CA VAL A 25 -8.46 -19.59 10.30
C VAL A 25 -9.02 -20.88 9.68
N MET A 26 -10.03 -20.74 8.83
CA MET A 26 -10.63 -21.85 8.11
C MET A 26 -9.69 -22.33 6.99
N MET A 27 -9.36 -23.61 6.99
CA MET A 27 -8.65 -24.26 5.88
C MET A 27 -9.64 -24.45 4.72
N PRO A 28 -9.41 -23.87 3.52
CA PRO A 28 -10.29 -24.08 2.38
C PRO A 28 -10.26 -25.55 1.92
N PRO A 29 -11.35 -26.07 1.34
CA PRO A 29 -11.40 -27.41 0.77
C PRO A 29 -10.57 -27.50 -0.52
N HIS A 30 -9.93 -28.65 -0.73
CA HIS A 30 -9.16 -28.98 -1.94
C HIS A 30 -9.66 -30.28 -2.59
N PRO A 31 -10.92 -30.34 -3.06
CA PRO A 31 -11.52 -31.55 -3.63
C PRO A 31 -10.84 -32.03 -4.92
N GLN A 32 -10.11 -31.14 -5.59
CA GLN A 32 -9.40 -31.40 -6.85
C GLN A 32 -8.12 -32.23 -6.67
N LEU A 33 -7.60 -32.37 -5.44
CA LEU A 33 -6.39 -33.14 -5.20
C LEU A 33 -6.69 -34.64 -5.19
N GLY A 34 -5.91 -35.42 -5.93
CA GLY A 34 -5.99 -36.88 -5.94
C GLY A 34 -5.57 -37.49 -4.59
N ASP A 35 -6.16 -38.63 -4.23
CA ASP A 35 -5.83 -39.31 -2.95
C ASP A 35 -4.35 -39.67 -2.84
N GLN A 36 -3.71 -40.01 -3.96
CA GLN A 36 -2.29 -40.35 -3.97
C GLN A 36 -1.42 -39.11 -3.74
N ASP A 37 -1.78 -37.98 -4.28
CA ASP A 37 -1.05 -36.71 -4.10
C ASP A 37 -1.15 -36.23 -2.65
N ILE A 38 -2.34 -36.31 -2.07
CA ILE A 38 -2.57 -36.00 -0.66
C ILE A 38 -1.75 -36.93 0.23
N LYS A 39 -1.72 -38.24 -0.05
CA LYS A 39 -0.90 -39.19 0.71
C LYS A 39 0.59 -38.91 0.60
N ASN A 40 1.08 -38.54 -0.57
CA ASN A 40 2.49 -38.18 -0.77
C ASN A 40 2.83 -36.89 -0.02
N MET A 41 1.98 -35.88 -0.07
CA MET A 41 2.14 -34.63 0.68
C MET A 41 2.12 -34.87 2.19
N LEU A 42 1.20 -35.66 2.70
CA LEU A 42 1.13 -36.02 4.12
C LEU A 42 2.37 -36.82 4.56
N LYS A 43 2.86 -37.77 3.76
CA LYS A 43 4.12 -38.49 4.05
C LYS A 43 5.30 -37.53 4.16
N TYR A 44 5.40 -36.56 3.25
CA TYR A 44 6.45 -35.55 3.30
C TYR A 44 6.35 -34.69 4.56
N ILE A 45 5.19 -34.12 4.86
CA ILE A 45 4.96 -33.28 6.04
C ILE A 45 5.25 -34.03 7.34
N LEU A 46 4.80 -35.28 7.44
CA LEU A 46 5.03 -36.13 8.63
C LEU A 46 6.49 -36.62 8.74
N SER A 47 7.24 -36.61 7.63
CA SER A 47 8.68 -36.92 7.64
C SER A 47 9.55 -35.75 8.10
N LEU A 48 9.03 -34.53 8.09
CA LEU A 48 9.74 -33.36 8.59
C LEU A 48 9.93 -33.55 10.12
N LYS A 49 11.18 -33.75 10.55
CA LYS A 49 11.50 -33.85 11.99
C LYS A 49 11.09 -32.53 12.66
N PRO A 50 10.41 -32.55 13.83
CA PRO A 50 10.25 -31.36 14.63
C PRO A 50 11.62 -30.76 14.88
N ALA A 51 11.79 -29.45 14.72
CA ALA A 51 13.00 -28.78 15.16
C ALA A 51 13.26 -29.18 16.60
N ALA A 52 14.47 -29.73 16.87
CA ALA A 52 14.83 -30.34 18.13
C ALA A 52 14.40 -29.44 19.30
N GLN A 53 13.47 -29.92 20.12
CA GLN A 53 13.18 -29.30 21.40
C GLN A 53 14.42 -29.48 22.27
N THR A 54 15.17 -28.41 22.46
CA THR A 54 16.25 -28.36 23.41
C THR A 54 15.67 -28.64 24.80
N THR A 55 16.21 -29.71 25.44
CA THR A 55 15.93 -30.20 26.79
C THR A 55 15.75 -29.06 27.80
N LYS A 56 14.80 -29.27 28.73
CA LYS A 56 14.51 -28.43 29.89
C LYS A 56 15.80 -28.01 30.61
N GLY A 57 16.35 -26.89 30.27
CA GLY A 57 17.37 -26.18 31.04
C GLY A 57 16.71 -25.36 32.14
N LYS A 58 17.35 -25.30 33.31
CA LYS A 58 17.00 -24.49 34.49
C LYS A 58 16.48 -23.08 34.09
N PRO A 59 15.64 -22.44 34.93
CA PRO A 59 15.06 -21.13 34.60
C PRO A 59 16.19 -20.14 34.29
N ARG A 60 16.34 -19.84 33.02
CA ARG A 60 17.23 -18.76 32.56
C ARG A 60 16.69 -17.46 33.12
N LYS A 61 17.49 -16.78 33.92
CA LYS A 61 17.29 -15.38 34.24
C LYS A 61 16.92 -14.68 32.93
N LYS A 62 15.80 -13.94 32.93
CA LYS A 62 15.41 -13.03 31.82
C LYS A 62 16.66 -12.25 31.42
N LYS A 63 17.25 -12.60 30.28
CA LYS A 63 18.20 -11.72 29.61
C LYS A 63 17.40 -10.54 29.15
N ALA A 64 17.88 -9.35 29.48
CA ALA A 64 17.29 -8.09 29.12
C ALA A 64 16.83 -8.09 27.66
N GLU A 65 15.65 -7.57 27.45
CA GLU A 65 15.03 -7.20 26.19
C GLU A 65 15.85 -6.09 25.50
N SER A 66 16.99 -6.39 24.93
CA SER A 66 17.87 -5.32 24.44
C SER A 66 18.25 -5.39 22.98
N ASN A 67 17.60 -6.22 22.15
CA ASN A 67 18.01 -6.26 20.74
C ASN A 67 16.87 -6.34 19.71
N THR A 68 15.61 -6.26 20.11
CA THR A 68 14.49 -6.16 19.16
C THR A 68 14.34 -4.78 18.54
N GLN A 69 14.88 -3.73 19.19
CA GLN A 69 14.80 -2.34 18.74
C GLN A 69 15.74 -1.97 17.58
N LYS A 70 16.63 -2.86 17.17
CA LYS A 70 17.62 -2.57 16.11
C LYS A 70 17.35 -3.27 14.78
N GLN A 71 16.22 -3.93 14.63
CA GLN A 71 15.83 -4.56 13.37
C GLN A 71 14.84 -3.66 12.63
N ALA A 72 14.98 -3.57 11.32
CA ALA A 72 14.06 -2.79 10.50
C ALA A 72 12.60 -3.18 10.75
N GLY A 73 11.72 -2.18 10.91
CA GLY A 73 10.31 -2.40 11.20
C GLY A 73 9.92 -2.72 12.63
N PHE A 74 10.88 -2.76 13.55
CA PHE A 74 10.65 -3.02 14.98
C PHE A 74 10.76 -1.77 15.87
N GLY A 75 10.77 -0.59 15.29
CA GLY A 75 10.54 0.64 16.04
C GLY A 75 9.12 0.67 16.63
N ALA A 76 8.86 1.60 17.54
CA ALA A 76 7.55 1.73 18.17
C ALA A 76 6.45 1.85 17.12
N ALA A 77 5.55 0.85 17.05
CA ALA A 77 4.43 0.89 16.14
C ALA A 77 3.47 2.01 16.54
N LEU A 78 3.06 2.84 15.56
CA LEU A 78 2.04 3.85 15.80
C LEU A 78 0.70 3.17 16.11
N THR A 79 0.00 3.68 17.11
CA THR A 79 -1.34 3.22 17.51
C THR A 79 -2.40 4.29 17.38
N ALA A 80 -2.00 5.55 17.18
CA ALA A 80 -2.86 6.72 17.19
C ALA A 80 -2.91 7.41 15.81
N VAL A 81 -3.92 8.23 15.65
CA VAL A 81 -4.05 9.14 14.52
C VAL A 81 -3.00 10.24 14.62
N HIS A 82 -2.46 10.64 13.49
CA HIS A 82 -1.46 11.69 13.41
C HIS A 82 -2.00 13.02 13.98
N PRO A 83 -1.25 13.74 14.83
CA PRO A 83 -1.72 14.97 15.47
C PRO A 83 -2.19 16.07 14.53
N SER A 84 -1.74 16.06 13.29
CA SER A 84 -2.24 16.99 12.25
C SER A 84 -3.69 16.77 11.85
N PHE A 85 -4.35 15.73 12.35
CA PHE A 85 -5.72 15.40 11.99
C PHE A 85 -6.56 14.99 13.18
N ASP A 86 -7.81 15.47 13.21
CA ASP A 86 -8.90 14.90 13.99
C ASP A 86 -9.73 13.96 13.11
N VAL A 87 -10.11 12.78 13.64
CA VAL A 87 -10.86 11.77 12.89
C VAL A 87 -12.34 11.82 13.23
N GLN A 88 -13.16 11.85 12.21
CA GLN A 88 -14.61 11.75 12.29
C GLN A 88 -15.08 10.54 11.50
N THR A 89 -15.92 9.69 12.09
CA THR A 89 -16.62 8.63 11.34
C THR A 89 -17.83 9.25 10.68
N ILE A 90 -17.87 9.27 9.35
CA ILE A 90 -18.90 9.94 8.54
C ILE A 90 -19.88 8.94 7.93
N ARG A 91 -20.12 7.84 8.57
CA ARG A 91 -21.14 6.85 8.20
C ARG A 91 -22.02 6.48 9.40
N PRO A 92 -23.34 6.39 9.23
CA PRO A 92 -24.19 5.81 10.25
C PRO A 92 -23.88 4.30 10.42
N SER A 93 -24.25 3.74 11.56
CA SER A 93 -23.86 2.37 11.95
C SER A 93 -24.38 1.28 11.00
N TRP A 94 -25.50 1.53 10.33
CA TRP A 94 -26.10 0.62 9.35
C TRP A 94 -25.38 0.63 8.00
N PHE A 95 -24.71 1.73 7.62
CA PHE A 95 -24.00 1.86 6.37
C PHE A 95 -22.58 1.31 6.52
N LYS A 96 -22.29 0.23 5.82
CA LYS A 96 -21.04 -0.53 5.92
C LYS A 96 -20.36 -0.68 4.57
N PRO A 97 -19.91 0.41 3.94
CA PRO A 97 -19.36 0.36 2.60
C PRO A 97 -17.96 -0.31 2.60
N ARG A 98 -17.79 -1.26 1.70
CA ARG A 98 -16.47 -1.74 1.27
C ARG A 98 -16.01 -0.83 0.13
N VAL A 99 -15.24 0.17 0.44
CA VAL A 99 -14.98 1.26 -0.51
C VAL A 99 -14.04 0.81 -1.62
N GLY A 100 -14.58 0.68 -2.84
CA GLY A 100 -13.84 0.34 -4.07
C GLY A 100 -13.14 1.55 -4.68
N ALA A 101 -13.86 2.65 -4.82
CA ALA A 101 -13.36 3.93 -5.31
C ALA A 101 -14.11 5.11 -4.67
N MET A 102 -13.52 6.30 -4.70
CA MET A 102 -14.13 7.54 -4.20
C MET A 102 -13.68 8.74 -5.05
N ASP A 103 -14.60 9.69 -5.26
CA ASP A 103 -14.29 11.03 -5.77
C ASP A 103 -15.38 12.01 -5.33
N PHE A 104 -15.11 13.30 -5.40
CA PHE A 104 -16.12 14.34 -5.18
C PHE A 104 -16.76 14.78 -6.49
N HIS A 105 -18.06 14.92 -6.46
CA HIS A 105 -18.81 15.59 -7.53
C HIS A 105 -18.78 17.11 -7.30
N PRO A 106 -18.79 17.95 -8.36
CA PRO A 106 -18.74 19.42 -8.22
C PRO A 106 -19.87 20.02 -7.38
N ASP A 107 -20.99 19.33 -7.23
CA ASP A 107 -22.10 19.75 -6.36
C ASP A 107 -21.82 19.53 -4.85
N GLY A 108 -20.64 19.03 -4.50
CA GLY A 108 -20.19 18.79 -3.12
C GLY A 108 -20.47 17.39 -2.59
N ARG A 109 -21.20 16.54 -3.32
CA ARG A 109 -21.44 15.16 -2.89
C ARG A 109 -20.18 14.31 -2.98
N LEU A 110 -19.93 13.51 -1.95
CA LEU A 110 -18.96 12.43 -2.00
C LEU A 110 -19.58 11.22 -2.70
N LEU A 111 -19.00 10.84 -3.83
CA LEU A 111 -19.35 9.60 -4.52
C LEU A 111 -18.44 8.47 -4.07
N LEU A 112 -19.00 7.27 -3.87
CA LEU A 112 -18.21 6.07 -3.58
C LEU A 112 -18.82 4.82 -4.21
N THR A 113 -17.97 3.94 -4.70
CA THR A 113 -18.37 2.61 -5.17
C THR A 113 -18.18 1.58 -4.07
N SER A 114 -19.03 0.54 -4.05
CA SER A 114 -18.86 -0.60 -3.14
C SER A 114 -18.24 -1.82 -3.84
N TRP A 115 -17.19 -2.35 -3.23
CA TRP A 115 -16.55 -3.59 -3.67
C TRP A 115 -17.19 -4.79 -2.96
N ASP A 116 -18.39 -5.12 -3.36
CA ASP A 116 -19.20 -6.24 -2.86
C ASP A 116 -20.06 -6.81 -3.99
N SER A 117 -20.94 -7.75 -3.67
CA SER A 117 -21.82 -8.40 -4.65
C SER A 117 -22.92 -7.50 -5.22
N ILE A 118 -23.13 -6.31 -4.63
CA ILE A 118 -24.12 -5.34 -5.13
C ILE A 118 -23.47 -4.47 -6.21
N GLY A 119 -22.19 -4.12 -6.05
CA GLY A 119 -21.49 -3.22 -6.94
C GLY A 119 -22.21 -1.89 -7.06
N ALA A 120 -22.50 -1.25 -5.92
CA ALA A 120 -23.28 -0.02 -5.90
C ALA A 120 -22.40 1.21 -6.09
N LEU A 121 -22.99 2.28 -6.63
CA LEU A 121 -22.52 3.65 -6.50
C LEU A 121 -23.44 4.40 -5.54
N TYR A 122 -22.85 5.00 -4.52
CA TYR A 122 -23.53 5.84 -3.54
C TYR A 122 -23.13 7.29 -3.69
N ALA A 123 -24.10 8.19 -3.54
CA ALA A 123 -23.88 9.62 -3.40
C ALA A 123 -24.21 10.03 -1.95
N LEU A 124 -23.25 10.68 -1.28
CA LEU A 124 -23.36 11.14 0.10
C LEU A 124 -23.34 12.68 0.13
N SER A 125 -24.40 13.27 0.67
CA SER A 125 -24.49 14.71 0.94
C SER A 125 -24.28 14.99 2.44
N GLY A 126 -23.81 16.19 2.78
CA GLY A 126 -23.64 16.62 4.19
C GLY A 126 -22.40 16.04 4.86
N VAL A 127 -21.47 15.43 4.11
CA VAL A 127 -20.24 14.82 4.66
C VAL A 127 -19.28 15.85 5.26
N GLU A 128 -19.36 17.10 4.81
CA GLU A 128 -18.56 18.21 5.32
C GLU A 128 -18.88 18.54 6.78
N SER A 129 -20.11 18.28 7.25
CA SER A 129 -20.52 18.53 8.64
C SER A 129 -19.80 17.62 9.65
N GLY A 130 -19.41 16.41 9.23
CA GLY A 130 -18.89 15.36 10.12
C GLY A 130 -19.92 14.73 11.04
N ASP A 131 -21.16 15.22 11.02
CA ASP A 131 -22.27 14.70 11.83
C ASP A 131 -23.07 13.66 11.04
N THR A 132 -23.01 12.41 11.49
CA THR A 132 -23.70 11.28 10.84
C THR A 132 -25.23 11.45 10.74
N ASN A 133 -25.85 12.32 11.54
CA ASN A 133 -27.29 12.61 11.48
C ASN A 133 -27.64 13.56 10.32
N GLN A 134 -26.67 14.30 9.80
CA GLN A 134 -26.86 15.22 8.69
C GLN A 134 -26.49 14.59 7.34
N ILE A 135 -25.79 13.44 7.36
CA ILE A 135 -25.34 12.77 6.14
C ILE A 135 -26.51 11.99 5.54
N GLN A 136 -26.84 12.36 4.30
CA GLN A 136 -27.79 11.63 3.48
C GLN A 136 -27.05 10.69 2.52
N ILE A 137 -27.49 9.44 2.43
CA ILE A 137 -26.87 8.42 1.61
C ILE A 137 -27.90 7.92 0.62
N GLN A 138 -27.62 8.11 -0.66
CA GLN A 138 -28.45 7.64 -1.76
C GLN A 138 -27.66 6.62 -2.59
N GLN A 139 -28.24 5.46 -2.83
CA GLN A 139 -27.73 4.55 -3.86
C GLN A 139 -28.24 5.05 -5.21
N ILE A 140 -27.34 5.46 -6.09
CA ILE A 140 -27.65 6.04 -7.39
C ILE A 140 -27.40 5.09 -8.56
N ALA A 141 -26.61 4.02 -8.35
CA ALA A 141 -26.40 2.95 -9.32
C ALA A 141 -26.12 1.63 -8.61
N MET A 142 -26.21 0.50 -9.32
CA MET A 142 -25.86 -0.85 -8.85
C MET A 142 -25.52 -1.79 -10.02
N GLY A 143 -24.96 -2.96 -9.70
CA GLY A 143 -24.61 -3.97 -10.70
C GLY A 143 -23.24 -3.75 -11.35
N LEU A 144 -22.43 -2.83 -10.83
CA LEU A 144 -21.07 -2.62 -11.27
C LEU A 144 -20.18 -3.81 -10.88
N SER A 145 -19.37 -4.30 -11.80
CA SER A 145 -18.50 -5.45 -11.59
C SER A 145 -17.15 -5.03 -11.00
N GLU A 146 -16.96 -5.28 -9.70
CA GLU A 146 -15.70 -5.00 -8.99
C GLU A 146 -15.17 -3.57 -9.27
N PRO A 147 -15.95 -2.50 -8.99
CA PRO A 147 -15.63 -1.13 -9.36
C PRO A 147 -14.52 -0.57 -8.46
N LEU A 148 -13.27 -0.66 -8.91
CA LEU A 148 -12.07 -0.29 -8.14
C LEU A 148 -11.38 0.99 -8.66
N GLY A 149 -12.00 1.70 -9.59
CA GLY A 149 -11.59 3.02 -10.03
C GLY A 149 -12.79 3.91 -10.29
N MET A 150 -12.69 5.19 -9.96
CA MET A 150 -13.71 6.19 -10.28
C MET A 150 -13.05 7.54 -10.45
N LYS A 151 -13.57 8.33 -11.39
CA LYS A 151 -13.18 9.71 -11.57
C LYS A 151 -14.39 10.54 -12.03
N VAL A 152 -14.59 11.67 -11.40
CA VAL A 152 -15.49 12.71 -11.88
C VAL A 152 -14.67 13.68 -12.73
N VAL A 153 -15.14 13.92 -13.95
CA VAL A 153 -14.53 14.87 -14.87
C VAL A 153 -15.62 15.88 -15.26
N ASP A 154 -15.43 17.12 -14.87
CA ASP A 154 -16.48 18.13 -14.85
C ASP A 154 -17.69 17.65 -14.02
N GLU A 155 -18.80 17.24 -14.63
CA GLU A 155 -19.98 16.66 -13.96
C GLU A 155 -20.16 15.18 -14.33
N ASP A 156 -19.37 14.65 -15.27
CA ASP A 156 -19.47 13.29 -15.75
C ASP A 156 -18.81 12.27 -14.80
N ILE A 157 -19.51 11.18 -14.51
CA ILE A 157 -19.05 10.11 -13.64
C ILE A 157 -18.50 8.95 -14.46
N PHE A 158 -17.21 8.65 -14.29
CA PHE A 158 -16.55 7.51 -14.92
C PHE A 158 -16.16 6.47 -13.88
N VAL A 159 -16.49 5.20 -14.14
CA VAL A 159 -16.18 4.07 -13.25
C VAL A 159 -15.40 3.02 -14.01
N LEU A 160 -14.24 2.65 -13.48
CA LEU A 160 -13.47 1.51 -13.95
C LEU A 160 -13.96 0.25 -13.25
N GLN A 161 -14.56 -0.60 -14.02
CA GLN A 161 -14.99 -1.94 -13.64
C GLN A 161 -13.92 -2.98 -14.02
N LYS A 162 -14.08 -4.23 -13.61
CA LYS A 162 -13.15 -5.31 -13.92
C LYS A 162 -12.87 -5.45 -15.42
N GLN A 163 -13.90 -5.29 -16.25
CA GLN A 163 -13.87 -5.55 -17.69
C GLN A 163 -13.92 -4.29 -18.56
N GLU A 164 -14.24 -3.11 -18.01
CA GLU A 164 -14.48 -1.92 -18.82
C GLU A 164 -14.33 -0.61 -18.03
N LEU A 165 -14.11 0.48 -18.77
CA LEU A 165 -14.36 1.84 -18.31
C LEU A 165 -15.74 2.27 -18.79
N SER A 166 -16.62 2.66 -17.86
CA SER A 166 -17.99 3.07 -18.15
C SER A 166 -18.22 4.52 -17.73
N GLN A 167 -19.00 5.28 -18.49
CA GLN A 167 -19.63 6.54 -18.10
C GLN A 167 -21.02 6.23 -17.54
N LEU A 168 -21.35 6.78 -16.38
CA LEU A 168 -22.65 6.63 -15.73
C LEU A 168 -23.47 7.89 -15.91
N ILE A 169 -24.63 7.79 -16.51
CA ILE A 169 -25.42 8.93 -16.97
C ILE A 169 -26.81 8.90 -16.35
N ASP A 170 -27.22 10.00 -15.75
CA ASP A 170 -28.57 10.30 -15.31
C ASP A 170 -29.24 11.13 -16.42
N LEU A 171 -30.14 10.50 -17.18
CA LEU A 171 -30.74 11.10 -18.38
C LEU A 171 -31.87 12.05 -18.06
N ASP A 172 -32.66 11.74 -17.03
CA ASP A 172 -33.86 12.51 -16.66
C ASP A 172 -33.63 13.43 -15.45
N GLN A 173 -32.42 13.44 -14.91
CA GLN A 173 -31.97 14.27 -13.78
C GLN A 173 -32.74 14.00 -12.46
N ASP A 174 -33.18 12.74 -12.24
CA ASP A 174 -33.85 12.33 -10.99
C ASP A 174 -32.86 12.00 -9.86
N GLY A 175 -31.55 12.05 -10.16
CA GLY A 175 -30.45 11.74 -9.24
C GLY A 175 -30.11 10.26 -9.18
N LYS A 176 -30.54 9.46 -10.17
CA LYS A 176 -30.16 8.07 -10.37
C LYS A 176 -29.60 7.86 -11.75
N ILE A 177 -28.79 6.83 -11.88
CA ILE A 177 -28.17 6.48 -13.14
C ILE A 177 -29.11 5.61 -13.99
N ASP A 178 -29.42 6.08 -15.19
CA ASP A 178 -30.27 5.40 -16.18
C ASP A 178 -29.45 4.62 -17.21
N GLU A 179 -28.29 5.17 -17.59
CA GLU A 179 -27.46 4.60 -18.65
C GLU A 179 -26.04 4.31 -18.15
N TYR A 180 -25.55 3.12 -18.48
CA TYR A 180 -24.17 2.69 -18.30
C TYR A 180 -23.55 2.62 -19.69
N ARG A 181 -22.86 3.68 -20.09
CA ARG A 181 -22.23 3.78 -21.41
C ARG A 181 -20.81 3.25 -21.35
N THR A 182 -20.54 2.18 -22.05
CA THR A 182 -19.18 1.66 -22.21
C THR A 182 -18.33 2.65 -22.98
N ILE A 183 -17.22 3.10 -22.38
CA ILE A 183 -16.19 3.91 -23.04
C ILE A 183 -15.12 3.00 -23.65
N CYS A 184 -14.62 2.02 -22.88
CA CYS A 184 -13.58 1.10 -23.34
C CYS A 184 -13.74 -0.26 -22.66
N ASP A 185 -13.90 -1.31 -23.45
CA ASP A 185 -13.96 -2.73 -23.06
C ASP A 185 -12.94 -3.58 -23.83
N ALA A 186 -11.99 -2.94 -24.51
CA ALA A 186 -11.08 -3.60 -25.44
C ALA A 186 -9.95 -4.39 -24.76
N PHE A 187 -9.72 -4.21 -23.45
CA PHE A 187 -8.73 -4.99 -22.70
C PHE A 187 -9.29 -6.32 -22.20
N GLY A 188 -8.47 -7.37 -22.27
CA GLY A 188 -8.89 -8.73 -21.94
C GLY A 188 -9.17 -8.96 -20.45
N VAL A 189 -10.13 -9.83 -20.14
CA VAL A 189 -10.50 -10.22 -18.77
C VAL A 189 -10.85 -11.70 -18.68
N ARG A 190 -10.54 -12.33 -17.55
CA ARG A 190 -10.94 -13.71 -17.19
C ARG A 190 -11.72 -13.70 -15.87
N PRO A 191 -12.48 -14.76 -15.58
CA PRO A 191 -13.16 -14.93 -14.29
C PRO A 191 -12.17 -15.34 -13.17
N ASP A 192 -10.99 -14.73 -13.11
CA ASP A 192 -10.00 -14.97 -12.06
C ASP A 192 -10.23 -14.03 -10.88
N PHE A 193 -9.94 -14.50 -9.67
CA PHE A 193 -10.19 -13.77 -8.44
C PHE A 193 -9.37 -12.47 -8.32
N HIS A 194 -8.14 -12.42 -8.84
CA HIS A 194 -7.25 -11.27 -8.72
C HIS A 194 -7.06 -10.47 -10.02
N GLU A 195 -7.74 -10.81 -11.09
CA GLU A 195 -7.63 -10.11 -12.36
C GLU A 195 -8.45 -8.83 -12.34
N TYR A 196 -8.12 -7.93 -11.40
CA TYR A 196 -8.79 -6.64 -11.23
C TYR A 196 -8.30 -5.60 -12.22
N SER A 197 -9.11 -4.53 -12.39
CA SER A 197 -8.71 -3.26 -12.99
C SER A 197 -8.73 -2.21 -11.88
N TYR A 198 -7.63 -1.47 -11.69
CA TYR A 198 -7.42 -0.66 -10.51
C TYR A 198 -7.19 0.80 -10.82
N GLY A 199 -7.67 1.65 -9.89
CA GLY A 199 -7.43 3.07 -9.89
C GLY A 199 -8.02 3.77 -11.11
N LEU A 200 -8.16 5.06 -11.07
CA LEU A 200 -8.51 5.87 -12.23
C LEU A 200 -8.01 7.28 -12.00
N VAL A 201 -7.14 7.74 -12.87
CA VAL A 201 -6.64 9.12 -12.91
C VAL A 201 -6.98 9.71 -14.26
N TYR A 202 -7.45 10.97 -14.27
CA TYR A 202 -7.65 11.73 -15.50
C TYR A 202 -6.58 12.82 -15.61
N LYS A 203 -5.80 12.79 -16.69
CA LYS A 203 -4.71 13.74 -16.94
C LYS A 203 -4.66 14.07 -18.43
N ALA A 204 -4.67 15.35 -18.77
CA ALA A 204 -4.50 15.84 -20.13
C ALA A 204 -5.48 15.21 -21.18
N GLY A 205 -6.74 15.01 -20.80
CA GLY A 205 -7.77 14.45 -21.69
C GLY A 205 -7.82 12.93 -21.76
N PHE A 206 -7.06 12.21 -20.92
CA PHE A 206 -7.00 10.76 -20.91
C PHE A 206 -7.18 10.17 -19.53
N PHE A 207 -7.77 8.98 -19.48
CA PHE A 207 -7.80 8.17 -18.27
C PHE A 207 -6.57 7.26 -18.20
N TYR A 208 -6.07 7.04 -17.00
CA TYR A 208 -5.00 6.07 -16.70
C TYR A 208 -5.51 5.06 -15.69
N ALA A 209 -5.23 3.78 -15.94
CA ALA A 209 -5.65 2.67 -15.10
C ALA A 209 -4.60 1.56 -15.09
N ASN A 210 -4.64 0.68 -14.08
CA ASN A 210 -3.76 -0.47 -13.97
C ASN A 210 -4.56 -1.77 -14.11
N LEU A 211 -4.06 -2.70 -14.90
CA LEU A 211 -4.65 -4.01 -15.13
C LEU A 211 -3.87 -5.08 -14.38
N GLY A 212 -4.43 -5.60 -13.28
CA GLY A 212 -3.82 -6.63 -12.44
C GLY A 212 -3.74 -8.00 -13.12
N LEU A 213 -2.80 -8.83 -12.69
CA LEU A 213 -2.59 -10.20 -13.19
C LEU A 213 -3.63 -11.17 -12.61
N ALA A 214 -3.99 -12.18 -13.39
CA ALA A 214 -4.66 -13.39 -12.90
C ALA A 214 -3.71 -14.18 -11.98
N MET A 215 -4.20 -14.64 -10.82
CA MET A 215 -3.38 -15.33 -9.81
C MET A 215 -3.64 -16.83 -9.69
N ARG A 216 -4.65 -17.35 -10.38
CA ARG A 216 -5.05 -18.76 -10.31
C ARG A 216 -4.96 -19.49 -11.66
N LEU A 217 -4.05 -19.04 -12.50
CA LEU A 217 -3.78 -19.71 -13.78
C LEU A 217 -3.15 -21.08 -13.55
N MET A 218 -3.51 -22.04 -14.38
CA MET A 218 -2.83 -23.33 -14.42
C MET A 218 -1.41 -23.17 -14.97
N SER A 219 -0.53 -24.11 -14.70
CA SER A 219 0.90 -24.02 -15.06
C SER A 219 1.18 -23.88 -16.57
N HIS A 220 0.23 -24.29 -17.42
CA HIS A 220 0.33 -24.17 -18.89
C HIS A 220 -0.33 -22.91 -19.44
N GLU A 221 -1.03 -22.15 -18.62
CA GLU A 221 -1.68 -20.91 -19.02
C GLU A 221 -0.74 -19.72 -18.88
N THR A 222 -0.94 -18.72 -19.73
CA THR A 222 -0.22 -17.45 -19.64
C THR A 222 -1.18 -16.30 -19.43
N GLN A 223 -0.68 -15.20 -18.87
CA GLN A 223 -1.43 -13.94 -18.71
C GLN A 223 -1.94 -13.43 -20.06
N LEU A 224 -3.12 -12.81 -20.06
CA LEU A 224 -3.59 -12.05 -21.21
C LEU A 224 -2.60 -10.91 -21.55
N PRO A 225 -2.50 -10.49 -22.82
CA PRO A 225 -1.53 -9.49 -23.24
C PRO A 225 -1.60 -8.19 -22.45
N ASP A 226 -2.80 -7.73 -22.12
CA ASP A 226 -3.06 -6.45 -21.45
C ASP A 226 -2.85 -6.50 -19.93
N ARG A 227 -2.81 -7.71 -19.35
CA ARG A 227 -2.69 -7.85 -17.89
C ARG A 227 -1.26 -7.72 -17.40
N GLY A 228 -1.10 -7.09 -16.23
CA GLY A 228 0.19 -6.69 -15.69
C GLY A 228 0.71 -5.40 -16.31
N THR A 229 -0.18 -4.50 -16.73
CA THR A 229 0.16 -3.25 -17.42
C THR A 229 -0.53 -2.04 -16.80
N SER A 230 0.02 -0.85 -17.07
CA SER A 230 -0.69 0.42 -16.95
C SER A 230 -1.12 0.86 -18.33
N ILE A 231 -2.36 1.28 -18.46
CA ILE A 231 -2.97 1.70 -19.73
C ILE A 231 -3.43 3.16 -19.66
N LYS A 232 -3.47 3.79 -20.83
CA LYS A 232 -4.01 5.12 -21.04
C LYS A 232 -5.17 5.00 -22.02
N ILE A 233 -6.34 5.51 -21.65
CA ILE A 233 -7.60 5.36 -22.38
C ILE A 233 -8.09 6.73 -22.83
N ALA A 234 -8.44 6.87 -24.10
CA ALA A 234 -9.09 8.04 -24.65
C ALA A 234 -10.62 7.95 -24.54
N LEU A 235 -11.31 9.09 -24.63
CA LEU A 235 -12.78 9.15 -24.60
C LEU A 235 -13.46 8.47 -25.80
N ASP A 236 -12.74 8.24 -26.89
CA ASP A 236 -13.23 7.48 -28.05
C ASP A 236 -13.13 5.97 -27.88
N GLY A 237 -12.66 5.50 -26.70
CA GLY A 237 -12.51 4.10 -26.36
C GLY A 237 -11.18 3.46 -26.76
N SER A 238 -10.36 4.16 -27.53
CA SER A 238 -9.01 3.70 -27.83
C SER A 238 -8.13 3.70 -26.60
N TYR A 239 -7.21 2.71 -26.47
CA TYR A 239 -6.24 2.68 -25.39
C TYR A 239 -4.85 2.28 -25.87
N GLU A 240 -3.84 2.68 -25.11
CA GLU A 240 -2.46 2.25 -25.29
C GLU A 240 -1.86 1.74 -23.97
N THR A 241 -0.99 0.73 -24.05
CA THR A 241 -0.17 0.30 -22.91
C THR A 241 0.94 1.32 -22.68
N ILE A 242 1.03 1.85 -21.45
CA ILE A 242 2.05 2.81 -21.07
C ILE A 242 3.27 2.09 -20.47
N ALA A 243 3.03 1.13 -19.58
CA ALA A 243 4.09 0.40 -18.89
C ALA A 243 3.66 -1.04 -18.61
N THR A 244 4.64 -1.90 -18.35
CA THR A 244 4.46 -3.33 -18.20
C THR A 244 5.16 -3.86 -16.94
N GLY A 245 4.96 -5.16 -16.64
CA GLY A 245 5.61 -5.80 -15.50
C GLY A 245 5.03 -5.40 -14.14
N LEU A 246 3.76 -4.99 -14.11
CA LEU A 246 2.97 -4.81 -12.89
C LEU A 246 2.34 -6.13 -12.45
N ARG A 247 2.10 -6.29 -11.14
CA ARG A 247 1.43 -7.48 -10.59
C ARG A 247 0.01 -7.18 -10.14
N GLN A 248 -0.14 -6.42 -9.04
CA GLN A 248 -1.40 -6.01 -8.45
C GLN A 248 -1.26 -4.55 -7.97
N ALA A 249 -1.30 -3.66 -8.92
CA ALA A 249 -1.03 -2.23 -8.74
C ALA A 249 -2.31 -1.49 -8.33
N ASN A 250 -2.67 -1.56 -7.05
CA ASN A 250 -3.97 -1.13 -6.52
C ASN A 250 -4.14 0.40 -6.45
N GLY A 251 -3.10 1.13 -6.08
CA GLY A 251 -3.20 2.59 -5.95
C GLY A 251 -2.66 3.31 -7.17
N LEU A 252 -3.33 4.38 -7.56
CA LEU A 252 -2.95 5.26 -8.66
C LEU A 252 -3.30 6.70 -8.27
N GLY A 253 -2.37 7.64 -8.43
CA GLY A 253 -2.62 9.05 -8.08
C GLY A 253 -1.63 10.01 -8.74
N LEU A 254 -2.02 11.28 -8.78
CA LEU A 254 -1.13 12.37 -9.18
C LEU A 254 -0.23 12.76 -8.00
N GLY A 255 1.02 13.04 -8.30
CA GLY A 255 2.03 13.46 -7.35
C GLY A 255 2.81 14.69 -7.82
N PRO A 256 4.06 14.87 -7.38
CA PRO A 256 4.88 16.02 -7.75
C PRO A 256 4.92 16.24 -9.27
N GLU A 257 4.90 17.50 -9.67
CA GLU A 257 4.90 17.94 -11.08
C GLU A 257 3.68 17.42 -11.89
N GLY A 258 2.62 16.92 -11.20
CA GLY A 258 1.47 16.29 -11.85
C GLY A 258 1.79 14.92 -12.47
N GLU A 259 2.90 14.29 -12.08
CA GLU A 259 3.27 12.97 -12.55
C GLU A 259 2.42 11.88 -11.88
N ILE A 260 2.32 10.72 -12.52
CA ILE A 260 1.50 9.62 -12.03
C ILE A 260 2.35 8.67 -11.20
N PHE A 261 1.86 8.33 -10.00
CA PHE A 261 2.48 7.35 -9.12
C PHE A 261 1.54 6.19 -8.85
N ILE A 262 2.12 5.00 -8.74
CA ILE A 262 1.42 3.73 -8.55
C ILE A 262 1.92 3.08 -7.26
N THR A 263 1.02 2.48 -6.48
CA THR A 263 1.38 1.57 -5.40
C THR A 263 1.18 0.12 -5.84
N GLU A 264 2.20 -0.69 -5.67
CA GLU A 264 2.27 -2.09 -6.13
C GLU A 264 2.41 -3.06 -4.98
N ASN A 265 1.69 -4.17 -5.02
CA ASN A 265 1.73 -5.22 -3.99
C ASN A 265 2.89 -6.20 -4.21
N GLN A 266 3.45 -6.68 -3.09
CA GLN A 266 4.37 -7.82 -3.06
C GLN A 266 3.72 -9.09 -3.67
N GLY A 267 4.56 -9.96 -4.19
CA GLY A 267 4.16 -11.30 -4.65
C GLY A 267 5.22 -11.96 -5.53
N GLN A 268 4.80 -12.85 -6.40
CA GLN A 268 5.71 -13.44 -7.40
C GLN A 268 6.30 -12.33 -8.27
N TRP A 269 7.62 -12.36 -8.45
CA TRP A 269 8.39 -11.33 -9.17
C TRP A 269 8.30 -9.91 -8.57
N ALA A 270 7.72 -9.78 -7.39
CA ALA A 270 7.62 -8.54 -6.64
C ALA A 270 8.12 -8.77 -5.21
N PRO A 271 9.42 -8.59 -4.93
CA PRO A 271 10.06 -8.97 -3.68
C PRO A 271 9.51 -8.23 -2.46
N ALA A 272 9.08 -6.99 -2.63
CA ALA A 272 8.40 -6.16 -1.64
C ALA A 272 7.35 -5.29 -2.34
N CYS A 273 6.47 -4.68 -1.57
CA CYS A 273 5.62 -3.60 -2.08
C CYS A 273 6.48 -2.41 -2.51
N LYS A 274 5.96 -1.58 -3.40
CA LYS A 274 6.73 -0.46 -3.93
C LYS A 274 5.82 0.67 -4.43
N ILE A 275 6.39 1.87 -4.49
CA ILE A 275 5.81 3.03 -5.18
C ILE A 275 6.60 3.24 -6.46
N ILE A 276 5.88 3.34 -7.56
CA ILE A 276 6.41 3.45 -8.90
C ILE A 276 6.07 4.85 -9.44
N HIS A 277 7.03 5.54 -10.03
CA HIS A 277 6.77 6.63 -10.96
C HIS A 277 6.41 6.02 -12.31
N LEU A 278 5.21 6.30 -12.81
CA LEU A 278 4.75 5.73 -14.09
C LEU A 278 5.41 6.45 -15.26
N GLU A 279 6.25 5.74 -15.98
CA GLU A 279 6.93 6.22 -17.18
C GLU A 279 6.61 5.34 -18.37
N LYS A 280 6.51 5.95 -19.56
CA LYS A 280 6.20 5.24 -20.80
C LYS A 280 7.33 4.27 -21.17
N ASP A 281 6.93 3.08 -21.66
CA ASP A 281 7.82 2.01 -22.12
C ASP A 281 8.71 1.39 -21.04
N HIS A 282 8.38 1.61 -19.74
CA HIS A 282 9.08 1.01 -18.62
C HIS A 282 8.55 -0.38 -18.27
N PHE A 283 9.44 -1.26 -17.78
CA PHE A 283 9.12 -2.59 -17.25
C PHE A 283 9.41 -2.64 -15.75
N TYR A 284 8.39 -2.95 -14.93
CA TYR A 284 8.51 -2.91 -13.47
C TYR A 284 8.72 -4.27 -12.79
N GLY A 285 9.12 -5.29 -13.56
CA GLY A 285 9.79 -6.48 -13.06
C GLY A 285 8.91 -7.73 -12.88
N CYS A 286 7.59 -7.67 -12.98
CA CYS A 286 6.76 -8.86 -12.81
C CYS A 286 6.65 -9.67 -14.10
N GLU A 287 7.16 -10.91 -14.07
CA GLU A 287 7.09 -11.88 -15.17
C GLU A 287 6.15 -13.06 -14.86
N TYR A 288 5.28 -12.95 -13.86
CA TYR A 288 4.45 -14.06 -13.42
C TYR A 288 3.53 -14.59 -14.53
N GLN A 289 3.82 -15.79 -15.02
CA GLN A 289 3.11 -16.49 -16.10
C GLN A 289 2.92 -15.67 -17.39
N THR A 290 3.87 -14.79 -17.72
CA THR A 290 3.85 -14.00 -18.95
C THR A 290 4.48 -14.72 -20.16
N GLY A 291 4.95 -15.96 -19.98
CA GLY A 291 5.74 -16.68 -20.97
C GLY A 291 7.08 -15.97 -21.23
N ASP A 292 7.51 -15.91 -22.48
CA ASP A 292 8.77 -15.24 -22.86
C ASP A 292 8.59 -13.72 -23.13
N ARG A 293 7.42 -13.14 -22.84
CA ARG A 293 7.07 -11.73 -23.19
C ARG A 293 8.08 -10.72 -22.70
N TYR A 294 8.60 -10.88 -21.49
CA TYR A 294 9.51 -9.93 -20.84
C TYR A 294 10.91 -10.50 -20.58
N LYS A 295 11.20 -11.67 -21.13
CA LYS A 295 12.46 -12.36 -20.92
C LYS A 295 13.66 -11.51 -21.27
N GLY A 296 14.55 -11.32 -20.30
CA GLY A 296 15.76 -10.53 -20.46
C GLY A 296 15.57 -9.01 -20.38
N GLN A 297 14.37 -8.53 -20.07
CA GLN A 297 14.16 -7.12 -19.75
C GLN A 297 14.65 -6.81 -18.32
N SER A 298 15.34 -5.69 -18.17
CA SER A 298 15.75 -5.20 -16.85
C SER A 298 14.61 -4.44 -16.20
N MET A 299 14.39 -4.67 -14.91
CA MET A 299 13.39 -3.93 -14.12
C MET A 299 13.81 -2.47 -13.95
N SER A 300 12.91 -1.55 -14.27
CA SER A 300 13.04 -0.14 -13.88
C SER A 300 12.92 -0.02 -12.35
N PRO A 301 13.83 0.71 -11.68
CA PRO A 301 13.80 0.83 -10.23
C PRO A 301 12.52 1.55 -9.76
N PRO A 302 11.92 1.15 -8.62
CA PRO A 302 10.81 1.91 -8.05
C PRO A 302 11.32 3.22 -7.44
N ALA A 303 10.44 4.21 -7.35
CA ALA A 303 10.76 5.43 -6.61
C ALA A 303 10.95 5.15 -5.11
N VAL A 304 10.13 4.26 -4.52
CA VAL A 304 10.26 3.87 -3.11
C VAL A 304 9.90 2.39 -2.93
N TRP A 305 10.79 1.63 -2.32
CA TRP A 305 10.47 0.31 -1.79
C TRP A 305 9.69 0.43 -0.48
N LEU A 306 8.68 -0.42 -0.31
CA LEU A 306 7.89 -0.55 0.91
C LEU A 306 8.14 -1.94 1.51
N PRO A 307 9.19 -2.13 2.32
CA PRO A 307 9.56 -3.43 2.87
C PRO A 307 8.40 -4.14 3.56
N HIS A 308 8.23 -5.43 3.19
CA HIS A 308 7.11 -6.24 3.62
C HIS A 308 7.13 -6.50 5.12
N HIS A 309 5.96 -6.44 5.77
CA HIS A 309 5.75 -6.53 7.21
C HIS A 309 6.39 -5.41 8.05
N GLU A 310 7.13 -4.49 7.44
CA GLU A 310 7.73 -3.36 8.13
C GLU A 310 6.92 -2.09 7.93
N ILE A 311 6.70 -1.70 6.66
CA ILE A 311 5.98 -0.49 6.30
C ILE A 311 4.92 -0.72 5.23
N GLY A 312 4.98 -1.81 4.47
CA GLY A 312 4.03 -2.17 3.43
C GLY A 312 3.59 -3.63 3.49
N ASN A 313 2.34 -3.87 3.07
CA ASN A 313 1.80 -5.19 2.77
C ASN A 313 0.81 -5.11 1.60
N SER A 314 -0.21 -4.25 1.70
CA SER A 314 -1.21 -4.02 0.65
C SER A 314 -1.47 -2.53 0.51
N PRO A 315 -0.56 -1.78 -0.13
CA PRO A 315 -0.72 -0.35 -0.28
C PRO A 315 -1.94 -0.02 -1.15
N GLY A 316 -2.71 0.96 -0.70
CA GLY A 316 -3.91 1.46 -1.37
C GLY A 316 -3.65 2.72 -2.17
N GLN A 317 -4.71 3.51 -2.36
CA GLN A 317 -4.65 4.81 -3.06
C GLN A 317 -3.51 5.67 -2.54
N ILE A 318 -2.87 6.39 -3.47
CA ILE A 318 -1.85 7.40 -3.18
C ILE A 318 -2.37 8.78 -3.60
N VAL A 319 -2.18 9.79 -2.74
CA VAL A 319 -2.62 11.18 -2.97
C VAL A 319 -1.53 12.16 -2.57
N GLN A 320 -1.45 13.30 -3.26
CA GLN A 320 -0.51 14.36 -2.91
C GLN A 320 -1.10 15.28 -1.84
N VAL A 321 -0.25 15.76 -0.93
CA VAL A 321 -0.60 16.80 0.05
C VAL A 321 -0.46 18.16 -0.63
N GLY A 322 -1.58 18.90 -0.71
CA GLY A 322 -1.64 20.20 -1.38
C GLY A 322 -1.11 21.37 -0.56
N GLU A 323 -1.17 21.28 0.79
CA GLU A 323 -0.90 22.41 1.67
C GLU A 323 -0.18 22.00 2.95
N GLY A 324 0.35 22.98 3.68
CA GLY A 324 0.95 22.80 5.00
C GLY A 324 2.39 22.29 4.95
N VAL A 325 2.89 21.80 6.09
CA VAL A 325 4.30 21.41 6.28
C VAL A 325 4.72 20.23 5.38
N TYR A 326 3.76 19.39 4.99
CA TYR A 326 4.00 18.23 4.13
C TYR A 326 3.65 18.49 2.67
N GLN A 327 3.42 19.75 2.28
CA GLN A 327 3.08 20.12 0.90
C GLN A 327 4.05 19.48 -0.11
N GLY A 328 3.49 18.92 -1.18
CA GLY A 328 4.25 18.23 -2.22
C GLY A 328 4.62 16.79 -1.91
N GLN A 329 4.53 16.35 -0.64
CA GLN A 329 4.70 14.95 -0.28
C GLN A 329 3.44 14.15 -0.60
N MET A 330 3.52 12.83 -0.51
CA MET A 330 2.39 11.96 -0.81
C MET A 330 1.97 11.15 0.42
N LEU A 331 0.69 10.78 0.46
CA LEU A 331 0.13 9.85 1.43
C LEU A 331 -0.40 8.63 0.70
N HIS A 332 -0.18 7.42 1.23
CA HIS A 332 -0.86 6.22 0.75
C HIS A 332 -1.52 5.44 1.88
N GLY A 333 -2.66 4.81 1.57
CA GLY A 333 -3.34 3.92 2.48
C GLY A 333 -2.66 2.55 2.56
N GLU A 334 -2.97 1.79 3.62
CA GLU A 334 -2.51 0.42 3.80
C GLU A 334 -3.71 -0.46 4.24
N VAL A 335 -4.04 -1.46 3.44
CA VAL A 335 -5.23 -2.29 3.66
C VAL A 335 -5.01 -3.33 4.76
N THR A 336 -3.85 -3.98 4.80
CA THR A 336 -3.57 -5.08 5.74
C THR A 336 -3.12 -4.59 7.10
N HIS A 337 -2.17 -3.67 7.15
CA HIS A 337 -1.64 -3.14 8.41
C HIS A 337 -2.41 -1.92 8.89
N GLY A 338 -3.38 -1.45 8.12
CA GLY A 338 -4.16 -0.25 8.41
C GLY A 338 -3.34 1.04 8.35
N GLY A 339 -4.04 2.16 8.56
CA GLY A 339 -3.43 3.47 8.64
C GLY A 339 -2.95 4.03 7.31
N ILE A 340 -2.20 5.12 7.42
CA ILE A 340 -1.66 5.91 6.31
C ILE A 340 -0.16 6.02 6.49
N LYS A 341 0.58 5.95 5.39
CA LYS A 341 2.03 6.17 5.33
C LYS A 341 2.31 7.45 4.56
N ARG A 342 3.35 8.19 4.96
CA ARG A 342 3.78 9.41 4.28
C ARG A 342 5.03 9.15 3.46
N VAL A 343 5.10 9.75 2.28
CA VAL A 343 6.18 9.54 1.32
C VAL A 343 6.76 10.89 0.92
N PHE A 344 8.04 11.05 1.19
CA PHE A 344 8.86 12.14 0.65
C PHE A 344 9.55 11.67 -0.63
N LEU A 345 9.47 12.46 -1.68
CA LEU A 345 10.13 12.21 -2.96
C LEU A 345 11.11 13.33 -3.29
N GLU A 346 12.23 12.97 -3.86
CA GLU A 346 13.16 13.90 -4.51
C GLU A 346 13.53 13.39 -5.90
N LYS A 347 13.92 14.31 -6.78
CA LYS A 347 14.34 14.00 -8.14
C LYS A 347 15.85 14.18 -8.27
N ILE A 348 16.57 13.11 -8.57
CA ILE A 348 18.03 13.12 -8.77
C ILE A 348 18.32 12.59 -10.16
N LYS A 349 19.06 13.38 -10.95
CA LYS A 349 19.42 13.05 -12.36
C LYS A 349 18.20 12.68 -13.23
N GLY A 350 17.05 13.27 -12.92
CA GLY A 350 15.79 13.05 -13.65
C GLY A 350 14.87 11.98 -13.08
N GLU A 351 15.33 11.13 -12.16
CA GLU A 351 14.57 10.02 -11.59
C GLU A 351 14.07 10.35 -10.18
N TYR A 352 12.84 9.89 -9.85
CA TYR A 352 12.29 10.00 -8.51
C TYR A 352 12.79 8.88 -7.60
N GLN A 353 13.16 9.27 -6.39
CA GLN A 353 13.48 8.38 -5.27
C GLN A 353 13.05 9.05 -3.97
N GLY A 354 13.08 8.34 -2.84
CA GLY A 354 12.70 9.00 -1.59
C GLY A 354 12.51 8.05 -0.42
N ALA A 355 11.86 8.57 0.60
CA ALA A 355 11.62 7.89 1.86
C ALA A 355 10.14 7.69 2.14
N VAL A 356 9.81 6.57 2.80
CA VAL A 356 8.51 6.34 3.39
C VAL A 356 8.61 6.36 4.92
N PHE A 357 7.59 6.92 5.57
CA PHE A 357 7.50 7.09 7.02
C PHE A 357 6.17 6.52 7.53
N ARG A 358 6.16 6.03 8.77
CA ARG A 358 4.90 5.82 9.48
C ARG A 358 4.26 7.19 9.73
N PHE A 359 2.97 7.32 9.46
CA PHE A 359 2.31 8.61 9.57
C PHE A 359 1.10 8.57 10.50
N SER A 360 0.07 7.81 10.14
CA SER A 360 -1.16 7.75 10.93
C SER A 360 -1.64 6.32 11.08
N GLN A 361 -2.13 5.99 12.27
CA GLN A 361 -2.78 4.73 12.59
C GLN A 361 -4.13 5.03 13.27
N GLY A 362 -4.77 4.07 13.93
CA GLY A 362 -6.00 4.30 14.71
C GLY A 362 -7.27 4.48 13.89
N LEU A 363 -7.22 4.24 12.56
CA LEU A 363 -8.39 4.27 11.70
C LEU A 363 -9.22 2.99 11.83
N GLU A 364 -10.52 3.05 11.48
CA GLU A 364 -11.44 1.96 11.75
C GLU A 364 -11.23 0.70 10.90
N ALA A 365 -10.70 0.84 9.68
CA ALA A 365 -10.47 -0.26 8.74
C ALA A 365 -9.14 -0.09 8.00
N GLY A 366 -8.77 -1.08 7.19
CA GLY A 366 -7.66 -0.97 6.25
C GLY A 366 -8.00 0.04 5.14
N ILE A 367 -7.09 0.97 4.87
CA ILE A 367 -7.36 2.11 3.99
C ILE A 367 -7.05 1.74 2.54
N ASN A 368 -8.09 1.67 1.72
CA ASN A 368 -8.02 1.36 0.30
C ASN A 368 -8.03 2.61 -0.58
N ARG A 369 -8.92 3.56 -0.26
CA ARG A 369 -9.11 4.78 -1.07
C ARG A 369 -9.01 6.03 -0.20
N MET A 370 -8.52 7.09 -0.82
CA MET A 370 -8.39 8.41 -0.20
C MET A 370 -8.66 9.49 -1.24
N VAL A 371 -9.33 10.56 -0.82
CA VAL A 371 -9.57 11.75 -1.64
C VAL A 371 -9.61 12.99 -0.76
N TRP A 372 -9.02 14.09 -1.22
CA TRP A 372 -9.18 15.38 -0.58
C TRP A 372 -10.55 15.97 -0.92
N GLY A 373 -11.27 16.39 0.10
CA GLY A 373 -12.55 17.06 -0.07
C GLY A 373 -12.39 18.56 -0.37
N PRO A 374 -13.45 19.20 -0.88
CA PRO A 374 -13.48 20.64 -1.12
C PRO A 374 -13.34 21.47 0.16
N ASP A 375 -13.58 20.88 1.31
CA ASP A 375 -13.40 21.45 2.65
C ASP A 375 -11.97 21.31 3.20
N GLY A 376 -11.03 20.82 2.40
CA GLY A 376 -9.63 20.61 2.79
C GLY A 376 -9.39 19.40 3.70
N ALA A 377 -10.41 18.60 4.03
CA ALA A 377 -10.24 17.38 4.81
C ALA A 377 -9.88 16.18 3.90
N LEU A 378 -9.18 15.20 4.45
CA LEU A 378 -8.89 13.95 3.77
C LEU A 378 -9.96 12.90 4.09
N TYR A 379 -10.68 12.46 3.07
CA TYR A 379 -11.67 11.39 3.20
C TYR A 379 -11.02 10.04 2.90
N VAL A 380 -11.27 9.06 3.77
CA VAL A 380 -10.64 7.75 3.69
C VAL A 380 -11.68 6.63 3.70
N GLY A 381 -11.58 5.75 2.71
CA GLY A 381 -12.45 4.62 2.51
C GLY A 381 -11.75 3.30 2.84
N GLY A 382 -12.40 2.52 3.68
CA GLY A 382 -11.89 1.24 4.15
C GLY A 382 -12.44 0.05 3.37
N VAL A 383 -11.59 -0.97 3.26
CA VAL A 383 -11.97 -2.29 2.71
C VAL A 383 -11.34 -3.37 3.56
N GLY A 384 -11.82 -4.59 3.43
CA GLY A 384 -11.20 -5.77 4.03
C GLY A 384 -11.87 -7.04 3.57
N MET A 385 -11.14 -8.13 3.73
CA MET A 385 -11.62 -9.50 3.56
C MET A 385 -11.22 -10.33 4.77
N ASN A 386 -11.85 -11.46 4.96
CA ASN A 386 -11.37 -12.44 5.92
C ASN A 386 -9.97 -12.93 5.51
N GLY A 387 -9.07 -13.10 6.46
CA GLY A 387 -7.68 -13.50 6.22
C GLY A 387 -6.72 -12.32 6.16
N ASN A 388 -5.88 -12.24 5.13
CA ASN A 388 -4.74 -11.31 5.08
C ASN A 388 -5.12 -9.83 4.84
N TRP A 389 -6.35 -9.53 4.44
CA TRP A 389 -6.79 -8.17 4.16
C TRP A 389 -7.85 -7.72 5.16
N GLY A 390 -7.46 -7.52 6.38
CA GLY A 390 -8.40 -7.07 7.38
C GLY A 390 -7.70 -6.40 8.55
N TRP A 391 -7.84 -5.10 8.67
CA TRP A 391 -7.42 -4.36 9.83
C TRP A 391 -8.51 -4.39 10.88
N ASN A 392 -8.18 -4.74 12.14
CA ASN A 392 -9.11 -4.86 13.26
C ASN A 392 -10.33 -5.77 12.99
N GLY A 393 -10.20 -6.76 12.10
CA GLY A 393 -11.32 -7.62 11.69
C GLY A 393 -12.44 -6.89 10.95
N ARG A 394 -12.24 -5.64 10.52
CA ARG A 394 -13.23 -4.86 9.77
C ARG A 394 -13.03 -4.96 8.28
N GLN A 395 -14.15 -4.99 7.55
CA GLN A 395 -14.19 -5.09 6.10
C GLN A 395 -14.74 -3.83 5.43
N PHE A 396 -15.05 -2.81 6.21
CA PHE A 396 -15.68 -1.58 5.76
C PHE A 396 -15.24 -0.41 6.62
N GLY A 397 -15.25 0.78 6.06
CA GLY A 397 -14.97 2.02 6.79
C GLY A 397 -15.15 3.24 5.93
N LEU A 398 -15.55 4.34 6.54
CA LEU A 398 -15.62 5.65 5.92
C LEU A 398 -15.42 6.72 6.98
N GLN A 399 -14.27 7.39 6.89
CA GLN A 399 -13.88 8.41 7.87
C GLN A 399 -13.36 9.66 7.16
N LYS A 400 -13.40 10.77 7.90
CA LYS A 400 -12.90 12.08 7.49
C LYS A 400 -11.79 12.49 8.46
N LEU A 401 -10.67 12.91 7.95
CA LEU A 401 -9.54 13.44 8.70
C LEU A 401 -9.50 14.96 8.50
N VAL A 402 -9.86 15.68 9.55
CA VAL A 402 -9.94 17.14 9.53
C VAL A 402 -8.59 17.72 9.98
N PRO A 403 -7.95 18.59 9.19
CA PRO A 403 -6.68 19.20 9.58
C PRO A 403 -6.82 20.02 10.88
N THR A 404 -5.88 19.81 11.83
CA THR A 404 -5.85 20.52 13.12
C THR A 404 -4.92 21.73 13.10
N GLY A 405 -4.05 21.84 12.11
CA GLY A 405 -2.94 22.80 12.09
C GLY A 405 -1.75 22.43 13.00
N LYS A 406 -1.83 21.36 13.78
CA LYS A 406 -0.72 20.88 14.60
C LYS A 406 0.32 20.17 13.76
N VAL A 407 1.59 20.39 14.07
CA VAL A 407 2.73 19.72 13.43
C VAL A 407 3.55 19.04 14.53
N PRO A 408 3.53 17.70 14.62
CA PRO A 408 4.34 16.99 15.60
C PRO A 408 5.84 17.05 15.23
N PHE A 409 6.70 16.78 16.21
CA PHE A 409 8.12 16.63 15.98
C PHE A 409 8.40 15.29 15.31
N GLU A 410 8.90 15.33 14.07
CA GLU A 410 9.23 14.12 13.30
C GLU A 410 10.23 14.44 12.17
N MET A 411 10.72 13.39 11.49
CA MET A 411 11.46 13.55 10.24
C MET A 411 10.53 14.08 9.15
N LEU A 412 10.81 15.28 8.63
CA LEU A 412 10.11 15.88 7.50
C LEU A 412 10.56 15.26 6.17
N ALA A 413 11.86 15.04 6.02
CA ALA A 413 12.47 14.50 4.81
C ALA A 413 13.77 13.76 5.12
N VAL A 414 14.12 12.81 4.27
CA VAL A 414 15.46 12.22 4.17
C VAL A 414 15.92 12.37 2.73
N ARG A 415 17.11 12.94 2.52
CA ARG A 415 17.67 13.20 1.19
C ARG A 415 19.01 12.50 1.02
N ALA A 416 19.25 12.02 -0.19
CA ALA A 416 20.55 11.50 -0.56
C ALA A 416 21.57 12.64 -0.73
N LEU A 417 22.79 12.36 -0.29
CA LEU A 417 23.98 13.17 -0.57
C LEU A 417 25.01 12.31 -1.32
N ALA A 418 26.04 12.94 -1.85
CA ALA A 418 27.13 12.20 -2.50
C ALA A 418 27.84 11.22 -1.53
N ASP A 419 27.90 11.56 -0.25
CA ASP A 419 28.63 10.86 0.80
C ASP A 419 27.77 10.36 1.99
N GLY A 420 26.44 10.34 1.85
CA GLY A 420 25.54 9.90 2.92
C GLY A 420 24.11 10.42 2.79
N LEU A 421 23.52 10.85 3.91
CA LEU A 421 22.13 11.29 4.00
C LEU A 421 22.00 12.63 4.75
N GLU A 422 20.97 13.40 4.41
CA GLU A 422 20.49 14.55 5.18
C GLU A 422 19.08 14.24 5.69
N ILE A 423 18.90 14.37 7.01
CA ILE A 423 17.60 14.28 7.67
C ILE A 423 17.13 15.69 7.95
N GLU A 424 15.91 16.04 7.57
CA GLU A 424 15.26 17.29 7.95
C GLU A 424 14.11 17.01 8.91
N PHE A 425 14.01 17.79 9.98
CA PHE A 425 12.96 17.67 11.00
C PHE A 425 11.92 18.79 10.86
N THR A 426 10.73 18.55 11.36
CA THR A 426 9.62 19.54 11.41
C THR A 426 9.92 20.69 12.38
N ALA A 427 10.70 20.43 13.43
CA ALA A 427 11.13 21.41 14.43
C ALA A 427 12.62 21.23 14.76
N PRO A 428 13.31 22.24 15.34
CA PRO A 428 14.69 22.12 15.76
C PRO A 428 14.88 21.02 16.81
N LEU A 429 15.97 20.28 16.73
CA LEU A 429 16.43 19.40 17.81
C LEU A 429 16.83 20.21 19.07
N ALA A 430 16.61 19.66 20.26
CA ALA A 430 17.09 20.22 21.50
C ALA A 430 18.62 20.35 21.48
N GLU A 431 19.15 21.26 22.28
CA GLU A 431 20.59 21.47 22.38
C GLU A 431 21.32 20.20 22.86
N GLY A 432 22.42 19.85 22.18
CA GLY A 432 23.22 18.65 22.47
C GLY A 432 22.60 17.33 21.97
N GLN A 433 21.47 17.38 21.30
CA GLN A 433 20.85 16.18 20.72
C GLN A 433 21.12 16.03 19.22
N GLY A 434 21.11 14.79 18.75
CA GLY A 434 21.35 14.46 17.33
C GLY A 434 22.81 14.53 16.91
N GLU A 435 23.75 14.68 17.86
CA GLU A 435 25.18 14.83 17.59
C GLU A 435 25.98 13.55 17.76
N GLN A 436 25.36 12.50 18.34
CA GLN A 436 26.03 11.24 18.64
C GLN A 436 25.65 10.15 17.62
N ALA A 437 26.61 9.30 17.27
CA ALA A 437 26.33 8.15 16.38
C ALA A 437 25.29 7.19 16.98
N SER A 438 25.18 7.12 18.31
CA SER A 438 24.16 6.35 19.02
C SER A 438 22.74 6.86 18.86
N ASP A 439 22.56 8.07 18.32
CA ASP A 439 21.24 8.65 18.04
C ASP A 439 20.61 8.06 16.78
N TYR A 440 21.40 7.31 16.00
CA TYR A 440 21.02 6.78 14.71
C TYR A 440 21.43 5.32 14.57
N HIS A 441 20.53 4.48 14.05
CA HIS A 441 20.84 3.15 13.55
C HIS A 441 20.52 3.10 12.05
N ILE A 442 21.45 2.64 11.24
CA ILE A 442 21.32 2.62 9.79
C ILE A 442 21.68 1.24 9.27
N GLU A 443 20.77 0.66 8.50
CA GLU A 443 20.98 -0.58 7.75
C GLU A 443 20.74 -0.33 6.27
N GLN A 444 21.32 -1.18 5.41
CA GLN A 444 20.98 -1.20 3.99
C GLN A 444 20.81 -2.62 3.48
N TRP A 445 19.98 -2.78 2.45
CA TRP A 445 19.81 -4.02 1.69
C TRP A 445 19.25 -3.72 0.30
N ARG A 446 19.28 -4.71 -0.57
CA ARG A 446 18.65 -4.63 -1.88
C ARG A 446 17.65 -5.77 -2.09
N TYR A 447 16.85 -5.64 -3.14
CA TYR A 447 15.92 -6.65 -3.58
C TYR A 447 16.23 -7.13 -5.01
N GLU A 448 15.88 -8.38 -5.31
CA GLU A 448 15.88 -8.94 -6.64
C GLU A 448 14.52 -9.54 -6.97
N THR A 449 14.07 -9.37 -8.21
CA THR A 449 12.86 -10.02 -8.71
C THR A 449 13.12 -11.50 -8.95
N THR A 450 12.28 -12.37 -8.40
CA THR A 450 12.37 -13.83 -8.57
C THR A 450 10.98 -14.43 -8.72
N PRO A 451 10.84 -15.63 -9.28
CA PRO A 451 9.54 -16.32 -9.35
C PRO A 451 8.89 -16.58 -7.99
N MET A 452 9.63 -16.45 -6.90
CA MET A 452 9.12 -16.66 -5.54
C MET A 452 8.16 -15.55 -5.12
N TYR A 453 7.26 -15.88 -4.20
CA TYR A 453 6.37 -14.89 -3.57
C TYR A 453 7.17 -14.09 -2.55
N GLY A 454 7.35 -12.81 -2.82
CA GLY A 454 8.22 -11.95 -2.03
C GLY A 454 9.71 -12.25 -2.23
N GLY A 455 10.57 -11.52 -1.57
CA GLY A 455 12.01 -11.73 -1.61
C GLY A 455 12.68 -11.37 -0.30
N PRO A 456 13.82 -12.03 0.02
CA PRO A 456 14.61 -11.68 1.19
C PRO A 456 15.34 -10.34 0.99
N LYS A 457 15.76 -9.75 2.09
CA LYS A 457 16.74 -8.66 2.10
C LYS A 457 18.10 -9.25 1.71
N LEU A 458 18.62 -8.85 0.57
CA LEU A 458 19.94 -9.28 0.09
C LEU A 458 21.00 -8.25 0.49
N ASP A 459 22.21 -8.73 0.76
CA ASP A 459 23.35 -7.88 1.15
C ASP A 459 23.04 -6.96 2.35
N LEU A 460 22.23 -7.45 3.28
CA LEU A 460 21.88 -6.74 4.52
C LEU A 460 23.14 -6.42 5.32
N ALA A 461 23.33 -5.15 5.65
CA ALA A 461 24.48 -4.67 6.39
C ALA A 461 24.15 -3.44 7.24
N ASP A 462 24.69 -3.42 8.47
CA ASP A 462 24.77 -2.20 9.28
C ASP A 462 25.74 -1.21 8.64
N LEU A 463 25.40 0.08 8.69
CA LEU A 463 26.24 1.15 8.16
C LEU A 463 26.85 1.99 9.30
N THR A 464 28.11 2.36 9.10
CA THR A 464 28.85 3.17 10.06
C THR A 464 28.80 4.65 9.68
N ILE A 465 28.33 5.50 10.60
CA ILE A 465 28.39 6.95 10.47
C ILE A 465 29.82 7.42 10.77
N LYS A 466 30.42 8.13 9.82
CA LYS A 466 31.79 8.67 9.95
C LYS A 466 31.80 10.09 10.51
N LYS A 467 30.75 10.86 10.22
CA LYS A 467 30.64 12.25 10.66
C LYS A 467 29.18 12.64 10.78
N ILE A 468 28.86 13.46 11.78
CA ILE A 468 27.55 14.08 11.96
C ILE A 468 27.75 15.58 11.98
N SER A 469 26.87 16.33 11.33
CA SER A 469 26.84 17.77 11.40
C SER A 469 25.42 18.29 11.35
N LEU A 470 25.10 19.24 12.23
CA LEU A 470 23.81 19.88 12.31
C LEU A 470 23.84 21.23 11.57
N SER A 471 22.70 21.60 11.00
CA SER A 471 22.50 22.98 10.52
C SER A 471 22.43 23.96 11.68
N PRO A 472 22.74 25.27 11.46
CA PRO A 472 22.69 26.28 12.53
C PRO A 472 21.34 26.40 13.24
N ASP A 473 20.24 26.11 12.52
CA ASP A 473 18.86 26.08 13.04
C ASP A 473 18.47 24.73 13.66
N ARG A 474 19.41 23.77 13.71
CA ARG A 474 19.24 22.41 14.23
C ARG A 474 18.03 21.64 13.63
N LYS A 475 17.51 22.08 12.49
CA LYS A 475 16.46 21.36 11.76
C LYS A 475 16.99 20.29 10.83
N LYS A 476 18.27 20.34 10.47
CA LYS A 476 18.88 19.38 9.55
C LYS A 476 20.08 18.71 10.19
N VAL A 477 20.14 17.42 10.00
CA VAL A 477 21.29 16.58 10.37
C VAL A 477 21.85 15.93 9.13
N ARG A 478 23.11 16.18 8.86
CA ARG A 478 23.86 15.52 7.80
C ARG A 478 24.68 14.38 8.37
N LEU A 479 24.46 13.19 7.87
CA LEU A 479 25.16 11.96 8.23
C LEU A 479 26.10 11.57 7.06
N THR A 480 27.41 11.61 7.31
CA THR A 480 28.39 11.06 6.35
C THR A 480 28.46 9.56 6.54
N VAL A 481 27.97 8.82 5.56
CA VAL A 481 27.87 7.36 5.53
C VAL A 481 28.34 6.88 4.15
N PRO A 482 29.66 6.79 3.92
CA PRO A 482 30.24 6.57 2.57
C PRO A 482 29.86 5.19 1.99
N ASP A 483 29.55 4.23 2.86
CA ASP A 483 29.22 2.85 2.47
C ASP A 483 27.76 2.67 1.98
N CYS A 484 26.95 3.74 1.94
CA CYS A 484 25.64 3.71 1.26
C CYS A 484 25.84 3.35 -0.22
N ARG A 485 25.00 2.44 -0.75
CA ARG A 485 25.07 1.96 -2.13
C ARG A 485 23.84 2.33 -2.92
N GLU A 486 24.04 2.70 -4.18
CA GLU A 486 22.94 2.88 -5.15
C GLU A 486 22.24 1.53 -5.44
N GLY A 487 20.93 1.57 -5.67
CA GLY A 487 20.07 0.39 -5.81
C GLY A 487 19.68 -0.28 -4.49
N PHE A 488 19.95 0.35 -3.34
CA PHE A 488 19.64 -0.19 -2.01
C PHE A 488 18.52 0.57 -1.32
N VAL A 489 17.82 -0.13 -0.44
CA VAL A 489 16.98 0.46 0.59
C VAL A 489 17.85 0.77 1.79
N ILE A 490 17.75 1.98 2.32
CA ILE A 490 18.42 2.39 3.55
C ILE A 490 17.35 2.56 4.63
N TYR A 491 17.43 1.76 5.66
CA TYR A 491 16.62 1.92 6.87
C TYR A 491 17.33 2.81 7.86
N LEU A 492 16.58 3.76 8.38
CA LEU A 492 17.02 4.69 9.41
C LEU A 492 16.09 4.58 10.61
N LEU A 493 16.67 4.31 11.79
CA LEU A 493 15.98 4.37 13.07
C LEU A 493 16.65 5.42 13.95
N LEU A 494 15.88 6.39 14.42
CA LEU A 494 16.30 7.41 15.37
C LEU A 494 16.13 6.92 16.81
N ASN A 495 16.98 7.40 17.70
CA ASN A 495 16.84 7.18 19.13
C ASN A 495 15.53 7.82 19.63
N GLU A 496 14.71 7.04 20.35
CA GLU A 496 13.42 7.48 20.90
C GLU A 496 13.55 8.60 21.95
N GLU A 497 14.75 8.81 22.51
CA GLU A 497 15.05 9.88 23.46
C GLU A 497 15.30 11.25 22.81
N LEU A 498 15.34 11.33 21.47
CA LEU A 498 15.46 12.61 20.78
C LEU A 498 14.22 13.48 21.04
N ARG A 499 14.46 14.76 21.28
CA ARG A 499 13.42 15.77 21.57
C ARG A 499 13.60 17.00 20.69
N SER A 500 12.49 17.67 20.42
CA SER A 500 12.52 19.02 19.86
C SER A 500 13.05 20.03 20.89
N GLU A 501 13.39 21.24 20.45
CA GLU A 501 13.73 22.36 21.30
C GLU A 501 12.64 22.70 22.34
N GLN A 502 11.37 22.41 22.02
CA GLN A 502 10.22 22.54 22.90
C GLN A 502 10.04 21.33 23.85
N GLY A 503 10.84 20.29 23.71
CA GLY A 503 10.77 19.08 24.52
C GLY A 503 9.80 18.01 23.95
N ASP A 504 9.27 18.19 22.73
CA ASP A 504 8.39 17.22 22.12
C ASP A 504 9.13 15.93 21.74
N ALA A 505 8.50 14.80 21.99
CA ALA A 505 9.00 13.50 21.53
C ALA A 505 8.77 13.30 20.04
N LEU A 506 9.60 12.46 19.42
CA LEU A 506 9.39 12.03 18.03
C LEU A 506 8.04 11.33 17.87
N TRP A 507 7.27 11.74 16.86
CA TRP A 507 6.05 11.02 16.46
C TRP A 507 6.37 9.64 15.90
N SER A 508 7.38 9.55 15.03
CA SER A 508 7.93 8.31 14.51
C SER A 508 9.42 8.46 14.24
N GLY A 509 10.21 7.50 14.69
CA GLY A 509 11.66 7.49 14.52
C GLY A 509 12.15 6.68 13.32
N GLU A 510 11.27 6.13 12.47
CA GLU A 510 11.65 5.22 11.38
C GLU A 510 11.49 5.86 10.00
N ALA A 511 12.44 5.58 9.11
CA ALA A 511 12.35 5.89 7.70
C ALA A 511 12.98 4.78 6.85
N TRP A 512 12.38 4.50 5.70
CA TRP A 512 12.93 3.60 4.66
C TRP A 512 13.16 4.43 3.42
N TYR A 513 14.42 4.70 3.13
CA TYR A 513 14.83 5.49 1.97
C TYR A 513 15.31 4.57 0.84
N THR A 514 14.77 4.73 -0.35
CA THR A 514 15.23 4.04 -1.55
C THR A 514 16.30 4.89 -2.23
N LEU A 515 17.54 4.43 -2.23
CA LEU A 515 18.68 5.12 -2.83
C LEU A 515 18.94 4.55 -4.22
N ASN A 516 18.30 5.09 -5.25
CA ASN A 516 18.59 4.70 -6.65
C ASN A 516 19.85 5.39 -7.17
N GLN A 517 20.02 6.67 -6.84
CA GLN A 517 21.16 7.49 -7.28
C GLN A 517 21.62 8.42 -6.16
N LYS A 518 22.93 8.65 -6.09
CA LYS A 518 23.56 9.69 -5.27
C LYS A 518 23.61 11.02 -6.01
N ARG A 519 23.58 12.12 -5.26
CA ARG A 519 23.77 13.48 -5.80
C ARG A 519 25.16 13.69 -6.40
#